data_2cf3c8d5280e64e4b941469c3c471fac
#
_entry.id   2cf3c8d5280e64e4b941469c3c471fac
#
_cell.length_a   1.000
_cell.length_b   1.000
_cell.length_c   1.000
_cell.angle_alpha   90.00
_cell.angle_beta   90.00
_cell.angle_gamma   90.00
#
_symmetry.space_group_name_H-M   'P 1'
#
loop_
_entity.id
_entity.type
_entity.pdbx_description
1 polymer ?
#
loop_
_entity_poly.entity_id
_entity_poly.type
_entity_poly.pdbx_seq_one_letter_code
_entity_poly.pdbx_strand_id
1 'polypeptide(L)'
;MTIRIKEDTQNLEEVVVVGYGVQKKESLTGAMQVVSNEKLLDATSPTVENLLSGKAPGVQVTSGGGQPGAAGKVVIRGKSTVNGSTDPLWIVDGVIVGTEAGSLNPADIESMSILKDAASTAIYGSQGANGVIVVTTKKGKIGKATINASVKMGVNQLHRGNMNMMNGEELYDYYKSFANQDALPSYFTEDLRNRNFDWWKEGTHLGFAQDYNVSVSGGSEKIKTYTSVGYYNEDGAVKGYDYKRYNLRFNVDYQATDWLTIKPKVWATRSDVMDQQQDLGAIMYVNFPWDSPYDENGDLIQQYRPTTWINSDATNYLYDLQWNYEKKTSYEFMGNFDFDIKFTDWLTFASVNNYKYNSILFKSYQDPRSKKGEADNGLLQDKTTASYRVYSNQLLRFNKVFDKHSINAILAYEWNTFTQEIKDQTAASFAPGFSVADVATTPKTIKGE
;
A
#
# COMPACT_ATOMS: atom_id res chain seq x y z
N MET A 1 -16.38 -40.03 43.92
CA MET A 1 -15.97 -38.63 43.80
C MET A 1 -16.51 -38.11 42.47
N THR A 2 -17.60 -37.33 42.49
CA THR A 2 -18.28 -36.85 41.29
C THR A 2 -17.78 -35.45 41.01
N ILE A 3 -16.95 -35.29 39.99
CA ILE A 3 -16.46 -33.98 39.55
C ILE A 3 -17.57 -33.36 38.67
N ARG A 4 -18.20 -32.29 39.15
CA ARG A 4 -19.09 -31.44 38.32
C ARG A 4 -18.22 -30.34 37.70
N ILE A 5 -17.99 -30.45 36.41
CA ILE A 5 -17.40 -29.35 35.62
C ILE A 5 -18.53 -28.35 35.38
N LYS A 6 -18.44 -27.14 35.94
CA LYS A 6 -19.25 -26.00 35.52
C LYS A 6 -18.64 -25.46 34.23
N GLU A 7 -19.42 -25.43 33.15
CA GLU A 7 -19.10 -24.60 32.00
C GLU A 7 -19.13 -23.14 32.46
N ASP A 8 -17.96 -22.51 32.51
CA ASP A 8 -17.85 -21.07 32.66
C ASP A 8 -17.91 -20.47 31.24
N THR A 9 -19.09 -20.36 30.69
CA THR A 9 -19.33 -19.60 29.46
C THR A 9 -19.28 -18.11 29.80
N GLN A 10 -18.10 -17.55 29.94
CA GLN A 10 -17.92 -16.10 29.72
C GLN A 10 -18.15 -15.86 28.22
N ASN A 11 -19.40 -15.60 27.86
CA ASN A 11 -19.69 -14.95 26.58
C ASN A 11 -19.06 -13.56 26.63
N LEU A 12 -17.86 -13.44 26.11
CA LEU A 12 -17.30 -12.16 25.74
C LEU A 12 -18.25 -11.59 24.68
N GLU A 13 -19.09 -10.64 25.09
CA GLU A 13 -19.96 -9.91 24.17
C GLU A 13 -19.05 -9.25 23.10
N GLU A 14 -18.97 -9.85 21.92
CA GLU A 14 -18.17 -9.34 20.82
C GLU A 14 -18.81 -8.04 20.33
N VAL A 15 -18.17 -6.93 20.67
CA VAL A 15 -18.63 -5.57 20.35
C VAL A 15 -17.94 -5.12 19.07
N VAL A 16 -18.69 -4.64 18.13
CA VAL A 16 -18.18 -4.24 16.82
C VAL A 16 -18.43 -2.76 16.60
N VAL A 17 -17.43 -2.07 16.08
CA VAL A 17 -17.57 -0.68 15.65
C VAL A 17 -18.32 -0.65 14.32
N VAL A 18 -19.52 -0.07 14.33
CA VAL A 18 -20.37 0.10 13.15
C VAL A 18 -20.75 1.56 13.04
N GLY A 19 -20.33 2.19 11.98
CA GLY A 19 -20.66 3.58 11.74
C GLY A 19 -20.11 4.51 12.82
N TYR A 20 -20.99 5.30 13.38
CA TYR A 20 -20.68 6.27 14.44
C TYR A 20 -20.84 5.70 15.86
N GLY A 21 -20.99 4.37 15.99
CA GLY A 21 -21.26 3.73 17.28
C GLY A 21 -20.64 2.36 17.42
N VAL A 22 -20.71 1.86 18.65
CA VAL A 22 -20.33 0.49 18.99
C VAL A 22 -21.61 -0.30 19.21
N GLN A 23 -21.83 -1.39 18.50
CA GLN A 23 -22.99 -2.26 18.64
C GLN A 23 -22.56 -3.68 18.98
N LYS A 24 -23.41 -4.40 19.69
CA LYS A 24 -23.21 -5.84 19.90
C LYS A 24 -23.36 -6.56 18.57
N LYS A 25 -22.47 -7.47 18.24
CA LYS A 25 -22.49 -8.25 17.00
C LYS A 25 -23.84 -8.93 16.75
N GLU A 26 -24.47 -9.39 17.83
CA GLU A 26 -25.80 -10.05 17.79
C GLU A 26 -26.94 -9.10 17.39
N SER A 27 -26.77 -7.79 17.56
CA SER A 27 -27.78 -6.78 17.21
C SER A 27 -27.69 -6.28 15.78
N LEU A 28 -26.68 -6.74 15.03
CA LEU A 28 -26.46 -6.33 13.66
C LEU A 28 -27.24 -7.22 12.70
N THR A 29 -28.20 -6.64 12.00
CA THR A 29 -29.02 -7.32 10.99
C THR A 29 -28.33 -7.48 9.64
N GLY A 30 -27.16 -6.88 9.45
CA GLY A 30 -26.41 -6.83 8.20
C GLY A 30 -25.31 -7.87 8.07
N ALA A 31 -24.94 -8.23 6.83
CA ALA A 31 -23.81 -9.12 6.53
C ALA A 31 -22.47 -8.42 6.79
N MET A 32 -21.97 -8.52 8.01
CA MET A 32 -20.69 -7.99 8.43
C MET A 32 -19.72 -9.13 8.75
N GLN A 33 -18.43 -8.89 8.44
CA GLN A 33 -17.37 -9.80 8.83
C GLN A 33 -16.25 -9.06 9.55
N VAL A 34 -15.82 -9.63 10.67
CA VAL A 34 -14.68 -9.16 11.45
C VAL A 34 -13.48 -10.05 11.18
N VAL A 35 -12.34 -9.45 10.86
CA VAL A 35 -11.04 -10.10 10.75
C VAL A 35 -10.17 -9.58 11.88
N SER A 36 -9.77 -10.46 12.80
CA SER A 36 -8.91 -10.12 13.93
C SER A 36 -7.45 -9.95 13.53
N ASN A 37 -6.69 -9.24 14.36
CA ASN A 37 -5.24 -9.05 14.18
C ASN A 37 -4.48 -10.37 13.96
N GLU A 38 -4.78 -11.40 14.74
CA GLU A 38 -4.12 -12.71 14.61
C GLU A 38 -4.23 -13.28 13.20
N LYS A 39 -5.44 -13.21 12.61
CA LYS A 39 -5.69 -13.67 11.24
C LYS A 39 -5.02 -12.79 10.19
N LEU A 40 -4.85 -11.49 10.46
CA LEU A 40 -4.18 -10.58 9.55
C LEU A 40 -2.67 -10.80 9.50
N LEU A 41 -2.06 -11.11 10.64
CA LEU A 41 -0.60 -11.24 10.76
C LEU A 41 -0.04 -12.61 10.37
N ASP A 42 -0.88 -13.56 9.91
CA ASP A 42 -0.42 -14.87 9.38
C ASP A 42 0.45 -14.73 8.12
N ALA A 43 0.33 -13.62 7.41
CA ALA A 43 1.16 -13.31 6.25
C ALA A 43 2.02 -12.06 6.51
N THR A 44 3.19 -12.00 5.87
CA THR A 44 4.02 -10.79 5.89
C THR A 44 3.70 -9.99 4.63
N SER A 45 3.15 -8.80 4.81
CA SER A 45 2.92 -7.84 3.74
C SER A 45 3.08 -6.42 4.27
N PRO A 46 3.67 -5.51 3.50
CA PRO A 46 3.77 -4.10 3.88
C PRO A 46 2.43 -3.39 3.85
N THR A 47 1.44 -3.90 3.13
CA THR A 47 0.16 -3.23 2.90
C THR A 47 -1.00 -4.00 3.54
N VAL A 48 -1.96 -3.26 4.07
CA VAL A 48 -3.14 -3.80 4.74
C VAL A 48 -4.08 -4.50 3.76
N GLU A 49 -4.16 -3.97 2.54
CA GLU A 49 -4.99 -4.49 1.46
C GLU A 49 -4.62 -5.94 1.12
N ASN A 50 -3.32 -6.21 0.96
CA ASN A 50 -2.83 -7.55 0.63
C ASN A 50 -3.12 -8.57 1.73
N LEU A 51 -3.13 -8.14 3.00
CA LEU A 51 -3.44 -9.01 4.14
C LEU A 51 -4.90 -9.47 4.18
N LEU A 52 -5.81 -8.78 3.49
CA LEU A 52 -7.22 -9.19 3.37
C LEU A 52 -7.43 -10.36 2.39
N SER A 53 -6.43 -10.69 1.58
CA SER A 53 -6.54 -11.75 0.59
C SER A 53 -6.89 -13.10 1.23
N GLY A 54 -8.01 -13.70 0.81
CA GLY A 54 -8.48 -14.97 1.34
C GLY A 54 -9.00 -14.94 2.79
N LYS A 55 -9.06 -13.78 3.46
CA LYS A 55 -9.47 -13.66 4.87
C LYS A 55 -10.96 -13.38 5.05
N ALA A 56 -11.65 -12.92 4.02
CA ALA A 56 -13.06 -12.55 4.11
C ALA A 56 -13.85 -13.02 2.88
N PRO A 57 -14.93 -13.84 3.04
CA PRO A 57 -15.79 -14.22 1.94
C PRO A 57 -16.40 -13.00 1.23
N GLY A 58 -16.40 -13.01 -0.11
CA GLY A 58 -16.91 -11.91 -0.94
C GLY A 58 -16.01 -10.68 -1.00
N VAL A 59 -14.78 -10.76 -0.48
CA VAL A 59 -13.70 -9.79 -0.68
C VAL A 59 -12.69 -10.40 -1.62
N GLN A 60 -12.46 -9.75 -2.74
CA GLN A 60 -11.45 -10.11 -3.70
C GLN A 60 -10.30 -9.10 -3.60
N VAL A 61 -9.09 -9.61 -3.44
CA VAL A 61 -7.87 -8.80 -3.47
C VAL A 61 -7.04 -9.24 -4.67
N THR A 62 -6.79 -8.31 -5.57
CA THR A 62 -5.89 -8.53 -6.70
C THR A 62 -4.57 -7.86 -6.39
N SER A 63 -3.50 -8.64 -6.30
CA SER A 63 -2.16 -8.10 -6.03
C SER A 63 -1.71 -7.13 -7.10
N GLY A 64 -1.01 -6.08 -6.70
CA GLY A 64 -0.48 -5.03 -7.57
C GLY A 64 0.78 -5.43 -8.35
N GLY A 65 0.91 -6.69 -8.79
CA GLY A 65 2.04 -7.13 -9.63
C GLY A 65 3.25 -7.68 -8.88
N GLY A 66 3.20 -7.75 -7.54
CA GLY A 66 4.30 -8.28 -6.72
C GLY A 66 5.48 -7.32 -6.51
N GLN A 67 5.34 -6.06 -6.92
CA GLN A 67 6.32 -5.03 -6.60
C GLN A 67 6.33 -4.73 -5.10
N PRO A 68 7.51 -4.48 -4.49
CA PRO A 68 7.63 -4.10 -3.10
C PRO A 68 6.74 -2.89 -2.75
N GLY A 69 6.00 -3.00 -1.66
CA GLY A 69 5.12 -1.92 -1.20
C GLY A 69 3.86 -1.67 -2.04
N ALA A 70 3.63 -2.42 -3.12
CA ALA A 70 2.43 -2.25 -3.94
C ALA A 70 1.17 -2.76 -3.22
N ALA A 71 0.18 -1.88 -3.09
CA ALA A 71 -1.12 -2.23 -2.52
C ALA A 71 -1.95 -3.06 -3.50
N GLY A 72 -2.61 -4.09 -3.00
CA GLY A 72 -3.58 -4.85 -3.76
C GLY A 72 -4.88 -4.07 -3.93
N LYS A 73 -5.50 -4.25 -5.09
CA LYS A 73 -6.84 -3.71 -5.33
C LYS A 73 -7.89 -4.56 -4.61
N VAL A 74 -8.63 -3.94 -3.71
CA VAL A 74 -9.70 -4.59 -2.95
C VAL A 74 -11.04 -4.33 -3.61
N VAL A 75 -11.83 -5.38 -3.84
CA VAL A 75 -13.18 -5.30 -4.39
C VAL A 75 -14.13 -6.12 -3.51
N ILE A 76 -15.25 -5.53 -3.11
CA ILE A 76 -16.27 -6.18 -2.30
C ILE A 76 -17.48 -6.53 -3.18
N ARG A 77 -17.90 -7.82 -3.16
CA ARG A 77 -19.04 -8.34 -3.95
C ARG A 77 -18.95 -8.16 -5.47
N GLY A 78 -17.73 -8.02 -6.00
CA GLY A 78 -17.49 -7.87 -7.42
C GLY A 78 -17.56 -6.42 -7.93
N LYS A 79 -17.36 -6.25 -9.23
CA LYS A 79 -17.36 -4.92 -9.85
C LYS A 79 -18.79 -4.43 -10.04
N SER A 80 -19.13 -3.28 -9.47
CA SER A 80 -20.45 -2.63 -9.55
C SER A 80 -20.58 -1.69 -10.76
N THR A 81 -19.47 -1.35 -11.42
CA THR A 81 -19.42 -0.37 -12.52
C THR A 81 -18.37 -0.79 -13.56
N VAL A 82 -18.58 -0.35 -14.81
CA VAL A 82 -17.64 -0.58 -15.92
C VAL A 82 -16.57 0.51 -15.96
N ASN A 83 -16.96 1.78 -15.74
CA ASN A 83 -16.07 2.94 -15.92
C ASN A 83 -15.75 3.70 -14.61
N GLY A 84 -16.43 3.38 -13.51
CA GLY A 84 -16.22 4.05 -12.23
C GLY A 84 -15.26 3.29 -11.29
N SER A 85 -14.90 3.91 -10.16
CA SER A 85 -14.16 3.21 -9.10
C SER A 85 -15.01 2.11 -8.47
N THR A 86 -14.37 0.98 -8.19
CA THR A 86 -14.94 -0.15 -7.44
C THR A 86 -14.29 -0.31 -6.06
N ASP A 87 -13.47 0.67 -5.66
CA ASP A 87 -12.72 0.63 -4.42
C ASP A 87 -13.63 0.88 -3.22
N PRO A 88 -13.49 0.11 -2.13
CA PRO A 88 -14.26 0.33 -0.92
C PRO A 88 -13.83 1.61 -0.20
N LEU A 89 -14.72 2.14 0.64
CA LEU A 89 -14.39 3.22 1.54
C LEU A 89 -13.62 2.69 2.75
N TRP A 90 -12.49 3.30 3.08
CA TRP A 90 -11.72 2.97 4.27
C TRP A 90 -11.95 3.97 5.39
N ILE A 91 -12.15 3.44 6.59
CA ILE A 91 -12.37 4.21 7.81
C ILE A 91 -11.40 3.70 8.86
N VAL A 92 -10.61 4.59 9.44
CA VAL A 92 -9.66 4.25 10.50
C VAL A 92 -10.04 4.98 11.78
N ASP A 93 -10.36 4.24 12.83
CA ASP A 93 -10.78 4.76 14.13
C ASP A 93 -11.92 5.81 14.05
N GLY A 94 -12.85 5.62 13.11
CA GLY A 94 -14.00 6.51 12.90
C GLY A 94 -13.77 7.67 11.94
N VAL A 95 -12.56 7.80 11.37
CA VAL A 95 -12.20 8.84 10.38
C VAL A 95 -12.21 8.26 8.98
N ILE A 96 -12.88 8.91 8.05
CA ILE A 96 -12.84 8.56 6.62
C ILE A 96 -11.48 8.93 6.06
N VAL A 97 -10.68 7.92 5.65
CA VAL A 97 -9.33 8.14 5.10
C VAL A 97 -9.29 8.11 3.58
N GLY A 98 -10.32 7.58 2.92
CA GLY A 98 -10.44 7.53 1.46
C GLY A 98 -10.69 6.13 0.94
N THR A 99 -10.18 5.83 -0.25
CA THR A 99 -10.34 4.53 -0.94
C THR A 99 -9.18 3.56 -0.73
N GLU A 100 -8.20 3.94 0.06
CA GLU A 100 -7.03 3.13 0.41
C GLU A 100 -6.75 3.24 1.91
N ALA A 101 -6.19 2.19 2.51
CA ALA A 101 -5.78 2.21 3.92
C ALA A 101 -4.60 3.16 4.18
N GLY A 102 -3.95 3.60 3.12
CA GLY A 102 -2.74 4.42 3.20
C GLY A 102 -1.55 3.62 3.74
N SER A 103 -0.63 4.33 4.39
CA SER A 103 0.58 3.73 4.95
C SER A 103 0.39 3.14 6.35
N LEU A 104 -0.81 2.66 6.68
CA LEU A 104 -1.12 2.07 7.98
C LEU A 104 -0.26 0.83 8.23
N ASN A 105 0.38 0.77 9.40
CA ASN A 105 1.14 -0.42 9.78
C ASN A 105 0.19 -1.56 10.18
N PRO A 106 0.25 -2.73 9.51
CA PRO A 106 -0.54 -3.90 9.90
C PRO A 106 -0.40 -4.32 11.38
N ALA A 107 0.78 -4.12 11.97
CA ALA A 107 1.04 -4.44 13.36
C ALA A 107 0.21 -3.61 14.36
N ASP A 108 -0.25 -2.42 13.95
CA ASP A 108 -1.06 -1.51 14.76
C ASP A 108 -2.57 -1.78 14.68
N ILE A 109 -3.00 -2.72 13.84
CA ILE A 109 -4.42 -3.05 13.68
C ILE A 109 -4.86 -4.02 14.77
N GLU A 110 -5.98 -3.74 15.42
CA GLU A 110 -6.67 -4.66 16.34
C GLU A 110 -7.64 -5.56 15.58
N SER A 111 -8.46 -4.95 14.70
CA SER A 111 -9.43 -5.67 13.87
C SER A 111 -9.84 -4.87 12.64
N MET A 112 -10.36 -5.57 11.65
CA MET A 112 -11.02 -4.96 10.49
C MET A 112 -12.45 -5.50 10.38
N SER A 113 -13.43 -4.60 10.26
CA SER A 113 -14.83 -4.92 10.02
C SER A 113 -15.19 -4.56 8.59
N ILE A 114 -15.72 -5.53 7.84
CA ILE A 114 -16.06 -5.37 6.43
C ILE A 114 -17.57 -5.32 6.31
N LEU A 115 -18.09 -4.15 5.93
CA LEU A 115 -19.51 -3.88 5.73
C LEU A 115 -19.84 -4.07 4.25
N LYS A 116 -20.69 -5.05 3.94
CA LYS A 116 -20.92 -5.49 2.57
C LYS A 116 -22.28 -5.13 2.03
N ASP A 117 -23.28 -4.95 2.89
CA ASP A 117 -24.66 -4.69 2.47
C ASP A 117 -25.07 -3.22 2.64
N ALA A 118 -26.09 -2.82 1.88
CA ALA A 118 -26.55 -1.44 1.84
C ALA A 118 -27.06 -0.93 3.20
N ALA A 119 -27.61 -1.81 4.06
CA ALA A 119 -28.11 -1.40 5.36
C ALA A 119 -26.97 -0.98 6.30
N SER A 120 -25.88 -1.75 6.30
CA SER A 120 -24.69 -1.43 7.12
C SER A 120 -23.85 -0.27 6.58
N THR A 121 -23.90 -0.02 5.27
CA THR A 121 -23.11 1.07 4.63
C THR A 121 -23.92 2.37 4.46
N ALA A 122 -25.23 2.36 4.67
CA ALA A 122 -26.14 3.49 4.45
C ALA A 122 -25.72 4.78 5.18
N ILE A 123 -25.14 4.66 6.36
CA ILE A 123 -24.68 5.81 7.16
C ILE A 123 -23.51 6.57 6.51
N TYR A 124 -22.80 5.95 5.55
CA TYR A 124 -21.71 6.58 4.80
C TYR A 124 -22.17 7.14 3.45
N GLY A 125 -23.48 7.11 3.18
CA GLY A 125 -24.08 7.65 1.97
C GLY A 125 -23.52 7.01 0.70
N SER A 126 -23.38 7.83 -0.36
CA SER A 126 -22.89 7.38 -1.66
C SER A 126 -21.42 6.90 -1.64
N GLN A 127 -20.61 7.36 -0.70
CA GLN A 127 -19.21 6.92 -0.57
C GLN A 127 -19.12 5.44 -0.14
N GLY A 128 -20.12 4.92 0.58
CA GLY A 128 -20.19 3.52 1.00
C GLY A 128 -20.76 2.54 -0.04
N ALA A 129 -21.07 3.00 -1.26
CA ALA A 129 -21.75 2.18 -2.28
C ALA A 129 -20.98 0.91 -2.70
N ASN A 130 -19.65 0.95 -2.70
CA ASN A 130 -18.78 -0.19 -3.02
C ASN A 130 -18.40 -1.04 -1.80
N GLY A 131 -19.06 -0.82 -0.65
CA GLY A 131 -18.72 -1.42 0.63
C GLY A 131 -17.78 -0.54 1.45
N VAL A 132 -17.67 -0.88 2.74
CA VAL A 132 -16.87 -0.10 3.70
C VAL A 132 -15.98 -1.05 4.50
N ILE A 133 -14.72 -0.67 4.68
CA ILE A 133 -13.77 -1.36 5.54
C ILE A 133 -13.45 -0.46 6.73
N VAL A 134 -13.88 -0.87 7.91
CA VAL A 134 -13.63 -0.16 9.16
C VAL A 134 -12.46 -0.79 9.87
N VAL A 135 -11.38 -0.05 10.01
CA VAL A 135 -10.17 -0.47 10.72
C VAL A 135 -10.20 0.08 12.14
N THR A 136 -10.10 -0.80 13.11
CA THR A 136 -9.91 -0.45 14.51
C THR A 136 -8.45 -0.70 14.87
N THR A 137 -7.80 0.32 15.40
CA THR A 137 -6.39 0.20 15.78
C THR A 137 -6.23 -0.12 17.26
N LYS A 138 -5.06 -0.66 17.60
CA LYS A 138 -4.69 -1.01 18.98
C LYS A 138 -4.74 0.20 19.90
N LYS A 139 -5.27 -0.02 21.11
CA LYS A 139 -5.42 1.00 22.17
C LYS A 139 -4.68 0.58 23.42
N GLY A 140 -4.48 1.53 24.31
CA GLY A 140 -3.99 1.25 25.67
C GLY A 140 -4.95 0.35 26.45
N LYS A 141 -4.41 -0.54 27.28
CA LYS A 141 -5.14 -1.43 28.16
C LYS A 141 -4.86 -1.09 29.60
N ILE A 142 -5.83 -1.31 30.49
CA ILE A 142 -5.63 -1.14 31.94
C ILE A 142 -4.63 -2.22 32.41
N GLY A 143 -3.65 -1.82 33.21
CA GLY A 143 -2.66 -2.71 33.76
C GLY A 143 -1.24 -2.17 33.65
N LYS A 144 -0.28 -2.99 34.06
CA LYS A 144 1.14 -2.69 33.95
C LYS A 144 1.52 -2.53 32.46
N ALA A 145 2.52 -1.70 32.21
CA ALA A 145 3.04 -1.54 30.86
C ALA A 145 3.53 -2.87 30.28
N THR A 146 2.96 -3.25 29.14
CA THR A 146 3.35 -4.44 28.38
C THR A 146 4.10 -4.00 27.14
N ILE A 147 5.29 -4.53 26.97
CA ILE A 147 6.14 -4.29 25.80
C ILE A 147 6.01 -5.51 24.88
N ASN A 148 5.65 -5.27 23.62
CA ASN A 148 5.66 -6.29 22.58
C ASN A 148 6.70 -5.90 21.52
N ALA A 149 7.57 -6.84 21.21
CA ALA A 149 8.54 -6.71 20.13
C ALA A 149 8.35 -7.87 19.15
N SER A 150 8.32 -7.58 17.87
CA SER A 150 8.24 -8.60 16.81
C SER A 150 9.24 -8.33 15.72
N VAL A 151 9.85 -9.40 15.23
CA VAL A 151 10.74 -9.40 14.07
C VAL A 151 10.23 -10.48 13.11
N LYS A 152 9.98 -10.10 11.86
CA LYS A 152 9.63 -11.02 10.79
C LYS A 152 10.65 -10.87 9.67
N MET A 153 11.09 -11.98 9.13
CA MET A 153 12.00 -12.02 7.98
C MET A 153 11.40 -12.95 6.93
N GLY A 154 11.51 -12.57 5.67
CA GLY A 154 10.99 -13.33 4.56
C GLY A 154 11.91 -13.24 3.35
N VAL A 155 11.77 -14.23 2.47
CA VAL A 155 12.44 -14.27 1.18
C VAL A 155 11.37 -14.31 0.11
N ASN A 156 11.45 -13.39 -0.85
CA ASN A 156 10.55 -13.30 -1.99
C ASN A 156 11.28 -13.79 -3.24
N GLN A 157 10.60 -14.60 -4.03
CA GLN A 157 11.09 -15.05 -5.31
C GLN A 157 10.02 -14.83 -6.37
N LEU A 158 10.40 -14.26 -7.50
CA LEU A 158 9.51 -14.17 -8.64
C LEU A 158 9.36 -15.55 -9.29
N HIS A 159 8.12 -16.03 -9.39
CA HIS A 159 7.82 -17.32 -9.97
C HIS A 159 7.36 -17.17 -11.41
N ARG A 160 8.02 -17.91 -12.31
CA ARG A 160 7.77 -17.88 -13.77
C ARG A 160 6.40 -18.50 -14.16
N GLY A 161 5.74 -19.19 -13.23
CA GLY A 161 4.52 -19.95 -13.51
C GLY A 161 4.81 -21.12 -14.44
N ASN A 162 3.90 -21.34 -15.39
CA ASN A 162 4.05 -22.37 -16.44
C ASN A 162 4.67 -21.82 -17.73
N MET A 163 5.23 -20.60 -17.70
CA MET A 163 5.87 -20.01 -18.87
C MET A 163 7.26 -20.62 -19.09
N ASN A 164 7.44 -21.26 -20.22
CA ASN A 164 8.73 -21.73 -20.72
C ASN A 164 9.14 -20.81 -21.87
N MET A 165 10.25 -20.10 -21.68
CA MET A 165 10.84 -19.29 -22.74
C MET A 165 11.63 -20.19 -23.67
N MET A 166 11.54 -19.93 -24.98
CA MET A 166 12.38 -20.62 -25.95
C MET A 166 13.85 -20.29 -25.71
N ASN A 167 14.70 -21.29 -25.76
CA ASN A 167 16.15 -21.11 -25.79
C ASN A 167 16.62 -20.65 -27.18
N GLY A 168 17.91 -20.38 -27.35
CA GLY A 168 18.45 -19.86 -28.61
C GLY A 168 18.24 -20.79 -29.79
N GLU A 169 18.36 -22.11 -29.62
CA GLU A 169 18.14 -23.12 -30.63
C GLU A 169 16.67 -23.23 -31.03
N GLU A 170 15.78 -23.36 -30.04
CA GLU A 170 14.32 -23.44 -30.25
C GLU A 170 13.80 -22.21 -30.98
N LEU A 171 14.25 -21.01 -30.61
CA LEU A 171 13.83 -19.77 -31.23
C LEU A 171 14.38 -19.66 -32.66
N TYR A 172 15.64 -20.09 -32.90
CA TYR A 172 16.22 -20.12 -34.25
C TYR A 172 15.43 -21.04 -35.17
N ASP A 173 15.15 -22.27 -34.74
CA ASP A 173 14.41 -23.25 -35.52
C ASP A 173 12.96 -22.79 -35.74
N TYR A 174 12.35 -22.12 -34.76
CA TYR A 174 11.02 -21.52 -34.89
C TYR A 174 11.00 -20.47 -36.00
N TYR A 175 11.90 -19.50 -35.98
CA TYR A 175 11.97 -18.48 -37.04
C TYR A 175 12.28 -19.08 -38.41
N LYS A 176 13.16 -20.07 -38.49
CA LYS A 176 13.53 -20.74 -39.73
C LYS A 176 12.36 -21.53 -40.33
N SER A 177 11.43 -22.01 -39.50
CA SER A 177 10.30 -22.83 -39.95
C SER A 177 9.24 -22.08 -40.78
N PHE A 178 9.04 -20.80 -40.53
CA PHE A 178 7.98 -20.02 -41.19
C PHE A 178 8.50 -18.79 -41.96
N ALA A 179 9.70 -18.33 -41.65
CA ALA A 179 10.22 -17.16 -42.35
C ALA A 179 10.65 -17.48 -43.77
N ASN A 180 10.37 -16.54 -44.71
CA ASN A 180 10.96 -16.61 -46.03
C ASN A 180 12.48 -16.48 -45.89
N GLN A 181 13.23 -17.51 -46.32
CA GLN A 181 14.67 -17.58 -46.18
C GLN A 181 15.40 -16.39 -46.82
N ASP A 182 14.84 -15.88 -47.95
CA ASP A 182 15.36 -14.73 -48.67
C ASP A 182 15.14 -13.38 -47.94
N ALA A 183 14.20 -13.38 -46.96
CA ALA A 183 13.82 -12.20 -46.20
C ALA A 183 14.43 -12.16 -44.79
N LEU A 184 15.22 -13.18 -44.42
CA LEU A 184 15.90 -13.19 -43.13
C LEU A 184 17.02 -12.14 -43.10
N PRO A 185 17.14 -11.38 -42.01
CA PRO A 185 18.21 -10.41 -41.85
C PRO A 185 19.59 -11.06 -41.95
N SER A 186 20.59 -10.29 -42.42
CA SER A 186 21.97 -10.78 -42.58
C SER A 186 22.62 -11.27 -41.30
N TYR A 187 22.12 -10.84 -40.13
CA TYR A 187 22.62 -11.30 -38.84
C TYR A 187 22.01 -12.64 -38.39
N PHE A 188 20.97 -13.15 -39.10
CA PHE A 188 20.36 -14.43 -38.80
C PHE A 188 21.23 -15.57 -39.33
N THR A 189 22.27 -15.85 -38.58
CA THR A 189 23.27 -16.88 -38.92
C THR A 189 23.13 -18.07 -37.99
N GLU A 190 23.67 -19.23 -38.41
CA GLU A 190 23.57 -20.46 -37.63
C GLU A 190 24.22 -20.38 -36.24
N ASP A 191 25.12 -19.44 -36.04
CA ASP A 191 25.74 -19.14 -34.74
C ASP A 191 24.72 -18.75 -33.65
N LEU A 192 23.59 -18.15 -34.04
CA LEU A 192 22.51 -17.80 -33.12
C LEU A 192 21.94 -19.02 -32.37
N ARG A 193 22.00 -20.22 -32.98
CA ARG A 193 21.54 -21.46 -32.30
C ARG A 193 22.34 -21.75 -31.02
N ASN A 194 23.57 -21.33 -30.96
CA ASN A 194 24.49 -21.60 -29.85
C ASN A 194 24.46 -20.51 -28.77
N ARG A 195 23.76 -19.39 -29.04
CA ARG A 195 23.63 -18.30 -28.09
C ARG A 195 22.40 -18.51 -27.23
N ASN A 196 22.59 -18.49 -25.90
CA ASN A 196 21.48 -18.69 -24.98
C ASN A 196 21.70 -17.90 -23.70
N PHE A 197 21.18 -16.68 -23.64
CA PHE A 197 21.23 -15.84 -22.46
C PHE A 197 19.91 -15.91 -21.70
N ASP A 198 19.96 -16.17 -20.40
CA ASP A 198 18.78 -16.25 -19.52
C ASP A 198 18.48 -14.90 -18.89
N TRP A 199 17.66 -14.10 -19.56
CA TRP A 199 17.21 -12.79 -19.11
C TRP A 199 16.42 -12.83 -17.82
N TRP A 200 15.70 -13.93 -17.56
CA TRP A 200 14.97 -14.10 -16.32
C TRP A 200 15.93 -14.23 -15.13
N LYS A 201 16.91 -15.10 -15.26
CA LYS A 201 17.92 -15.30 -14.22
C LYS A 201 18.73 -14.03 -13.95
N GLU A 202 19.04 -13.31 -15.01
CA GLU A 202 19.80 -12.07 -14.88
C GLU A 202 18.98 -10.91 -14.27
N GLY A 203 17.70 -10.80 -14.62
CA GLY A 203 16.82 -9.73 -14.14
C GLY A 203 16.23 -9.96 -12.75
N THR A 204 16.34 -11.17 -12.20
CA THR A 204 15.75 -11.55 -10.91
C THR A 204 16.78 -12.00 -9.90
N HIS A 205 16.43 -11.91 -8.63
CA HIS A 205 17.17 -12.46 -7.51
C HIS A 205 16.21 -12.83 -6.36
N LEU A 206 16.75 -13.39 -5.28
CA LEU A 206 15.97 -13.56 -4.07
C LEU A 206 15.83 -12.22 -3.36
N GLY A 207 14.62 -11.69 -3.31
CA GLY A 207 14.31 -10.49 -2.54
C GLY A 207 14.25 -10.79 -1.05
N PHE A 208 14.67 -9.87 -0.20
CA PHE A 208 14.70 -10.03 1.24
C PHE A 208 13.80 -9.02 1.93
N ALA A 209 12.83 -9.49 2.71
CA ALA A 209 11.91 -8.65 3.47
C ALA A 209 12.18 -8.74 4.96
N GLN A 210 12.15 -7.60 5.65
CA GLN A 210 12.35 -7.46 7.10
C GLN A 210 11.28 -6.55 7.69
N ASP A 211 10.66 -6.97 8.78
CA ASP A 211 9.64 -6.21 9.51
C ASP A 211 9.95 -6.21 11.00
N TYR A 212 10.24 -5.04 11.54
CA TYR A 212 10.57 -4.82 12.95
C TYR A 212 9.50 -3.93 13.57
N ASN A 213 8.85 -4.40 14.61
CA ASN A 213 7.83 -3.65 15.32
C ASN A 213 8.03 -3.73 16.82
N VAL A 214 7.96 -2.59 17.50
CA VAL A 214 7.98 -2.49 18.95
C VAL A 214 6.77 -1.67 19.38
N SER A 215 6.01 -2.17 20.37
CA SER A 215 4.90 -1.43 20.94
C SER A 215 4.87 -1.52 22.46
N VAL A 216 4.37 -0.47 23.08
CA VAL A 216 4.14 -0.37 24.52
C VAL A 216 2.68 -0.02 24.76
N SER A 217 2.01 -0.82 25.58
CA SER A 217 0.61 -0.62 25.97
C SER A 217 0.47 -0.73 27.47
N GLY A 218 -0.24 0.19 28.10
CA GLY A 218 -0.49 0.17 29.53
C GLY A 218 -1.36 1.31 29.99
N GLY A 219 -1.67 1.35 31.29
CA GLY A 219 -2.44 2.45 31.85
C GLY A 219 -3.20 2.11 33.11
N SER A 220 -3.91 3.10 33.61
CA SER A 220 -4.86 3.00 34.71
C SER A 220 -6.29 3.16 34.20
N GLU A 221 -7.28 3.17 35.10
CA GLU A 221 -8.68 3.50 34.76
C GLU A 221 -8.80 4.90 34.13
N LYS A 222 -7.96 5.85 34.60
CA LYS A 222 -8.01 7.25 34.13
C LYS A 222 -7.21 7.51 32.85
N ILE A 223 -6.11 6.79 32.62
CA ILE A 223 -5.27 7.02 31.45
C ILE A 223 -4.81 5.68 30.88
N LYS A 224 -5.01 5.51 29.58
CA LYS A 224 -4.54 4.35 28.82
C LYS A 224 -3.71 4.84 27.65
N THR A 225 -2.56 4.23 27.42
CA THR A 225 -1.64 4.63 26.37
C THR A 225 -1.24 3.45 25.50
N TYR A 226 -1.11 3.70 24.21
CA TYR A 226 -0.50 2.79 23.25
C TYR A 226 0.49 3.57 22.40
N THR A 227 1.71 3.08 22.29
CA THR A 227 2.75 3.65 21.45
C THR A 227 3.42 2.54 20.66
N SER A 228 3.66 2.75 19.38
CA SER A 228 4.40 1.81 18.54
C SER A 228 5.36 2.51 17.60
N VAL A 229 6.44 1.82 17.29
CA VAL A 229 7.42 2.17 16.27
C VAL A 229 7.63 0.94 15.40
N GLY A 230 7.64 1.13 14.07
CA GLY A 230 7.89 0.07 13.12
C GLY A 230 8.84 0.49 12.01
N TYR A 231 9.59 -0.48 11.53
CA TYR A 231 10.44 -0.38 10.36
C TYR A 231 10.21 -1.59 9.46
N TYR A 232 9.94 -1.35 8.20
CA TYR A 232 9.83 -2.37 7.16
C TYR A 232 10.80 -2.07 6.04
N ASN A 233 11.50 -3.09 5.55
CA ASN A 233 12.37 -3.01 4.38
C ASN A 233 12.16 -4.25 3.52
N GLU A 234 11.98 -4.05 2.23
CA GLU A 234 11.81 -5.12 1.26
C GLU A 234 12.64 -4.79 0.01
N ASP A 235 13.54 -5.70 -0.32
CA ASP A 235 14.24 -5.72 -1.59
C ASP A 235 13.41 -6.57 -2.57
N GLY A 236 13.14 -6.06 -3.75
CA GLY A 236 12.29 -6.71 -4.75
C GLY A 236 12.94 -7.95 -5.34
N ALA A 237 12.13 -8.92 -5.76
CA ALA A 237 12.64 -10.10 -6.48
C ALA A 237 13.09 -9.77 -7.92
N VAL A 238 12.78 -8.58 -8.42
CA VAL A 238 13.29 -8.02 -9.68
C VAL A 238 14.28 -6.91 -9.35
N LYS A 239 15.44 -6.91 -9.99
CA LYS A 239 16.50 -5.91 -9.76
C LYS A 239 16.00 -4.48 -9.95
N GLY A 240 16.33 -3.59 -9.02
CA GLY A 240 16.03 -2.15 -9.11
C GLY A 240 14.74 -1.72 -8.39
N TYR A 241 14.02 -2.64 -7.75
CA TYR A 241 12.86 -2.31 -6.94
C TYR A 241 13.15 -2.49 -5.47
N ASP A 242 12.84 -1.50 -4.65
CA ASP A 242 12.88 -1.59 -3.20
C ASP A 242 11.80 -0.75 -2.52
N TYR A 243 11.46 -1.11 -1.29
CA TYR A 243 10.48 -0.42 -0.47
C TYR A 243 10.94 -0.34 0.98
N LYS A 244 10.86 0.85 1.56
CA LYS A 244 11.11 1.08 2.98
C LYS A 244 9.96 1.85 3.61
N ARG A 245 9.59 1.49 4.84
CA ARG A 245 8.59 2.21 5.62
C ARG A 245 9.03 2.37 7.07
N TYR A 246 8.86 3.58 7.57
CA TYR A 246 9.02 3.96 8.97
C TYR A 246 7.67 4.44 9.47
N ASN A 247 7.23 3.97 10.61
CA ASN A 247 5.98 4.39 11.20
C ASN A 247 6.11 4.62 12.70
N LEU A 248 5.34 5.59 13.17
CA LEU A 248 5.17 5.94 14.57
C LEU A 248 3.67 6.07 14.84
N ARG A 249 3.21 5.52 15.97
CA ARG A 249 1.85 5.69 16.46
C ARG A 249 1.85 6.00 17.94
N PHE A 250 0.98 6.93 18.35
CA PHE A 250 0.76 7.31 19.74
C PHE A 250 -0.72 7.54 19.97
N ASN A 251 -1.35 6.75 20.86
CA ASN A 251 -2.75 6.86 21.23
C ASN A 251 -2.85 7.03 22.74
N VAL A 252 -3.70 7.96 23.18
CA VAL A 252 -4.04 8.16 24.59
C VAL A 252 -5.55 8.22 24.73
N ASP A 253 -6.07 7.48 25.72
CA ASP A 253 -7.44 7.66 26.21
C ASP A 253 -7.31 8.19 27.66
N TYR A 254 -7.68 9.47 27.88
CA TYR A 254 -7.55 10.14 29.18
C TYR A 254 -8.93 10.59 29.68
N GLN A 255 -9.37 9.98 30.76
CA GLN A 255 -10.55 10.40 31.51
C GLN A 255 -10.14 11.55 32.46
N ALA A 256 -10.27 12.80 31.95
CA ALA A 256 -9.87 13.98 32.68
C ALA A 256 -10.78 14.23 33.91
N THR A 257 -12.07 13.97 33.76
CA THR A 257 -13.10 14.02 34.82
C THR A 257 -14.09 12.90 34.59
N ASP A 258 -15.09 12.72 35.49
CA ASP A 258 -16.15 11.72 35.33
C ASP A 258 -17.05 12.00 34.11
N TRP A 259 -17.07 13.24 33.63
CA TRP A 259 -17.89 13.69 32.51
C TRP A 259 -17.09 14.02 31.25
N LEU A 260 -15.73 14.10 31.29
CA LEU A 260 -14.87 14.46 30.16
C LEU A 260 -13.80 13.40 29.90
N THR A 261 -13.81 12.82 28.72
CA THR A 261 -12.75 11.96 28.19
C THR A 261 -12.10 12.59 26.96
N ILE A 262 -10.78 12.66 26.90
CA ILE A 262 -10.00 13.23 25.81
C ILE A 262 -9.16 12.10 25.19
N LYS A 263 -9.13 12.01 23.86
CA LYS A 263 -8.51 10.89 23.13
C LYS A 263 -7.60 11.39 21.99
N PRO A 264 -6.45 12.02 22.31
CA PRO A 264 -5.50 12.41 21.27
C PRO A 264 -4.84 11.16 20.67
N LYS A 265 -4.69 11.17 19.33
CA LYS A 265 -4.00 10.12 18.58
C LYS A 265 -3.12 10.78 17.52
N VAL A 266 -1.94 10.25 17.35
CA VAL A 266 -0.99 10.69 16.32
C VAL A 266 -0.49 9.47 15.58
N TRP A 267 -0.44 9.59 14.28
CA TRP A 267 0.15 8.62 13.39
C TRP A 267 1.04 9.35 12.39
N ALA A 268 2.27 8.89 12.22
CA ALA A 268 3.22 9.40 11.25
C ALA A 268 3.88 8.24 10.50
N THR A 269 3.98 8.38 9.19
CA THR A 269 4.65 7.39 8.34
C THR A 269 5.51 8.09 7.31
N ARG A 270 6.68 7.52 7.07
CA ARG A 270 7.48 7.78 5.87
C ARG A 270 7.64 6.49 5.11
N SER A 271 7.42 6.54 3.79
CA SER A 271 7.76 5.45 2.89
C SER A 271 8.62 5.92 1.74
N ASP A 272 9.61 5.11 1.40
CA ASP A 272 10.50 5.32 0.27
C ASP A 272 10.33 4.11 -0.68
N VAL A 273 9.99 4.40 -1.93
CA VAL A 273 9.85 3.41 -3.01
C VAL A 273 10.90 3.70 -4.06
N MET A 274 11.67 2.69 -4.46
CA MET A 274 12.44 2.71 -5.66
C MET A 274 11.69 1.90 -6.71
N ASP A 275 11.37 2.55 -7.81
CA ASP A 275 10.69 1.96 -8.95
C ASP A 275 11.53 2.13 -10.22
N GLN A 276 11.13 1.47 -11.29
CA GLN A 276 11.81 1.55 -12.56
C GLN A 276 10.88 2.14 -13.62
N GLN A 277 11.46 2.93 -14.50
CA GLN A 277 10.74 3.59 -15.59
C GLN A 277 10.30 2.62 -16.69
N GLN A 278 10.66 1.36 -16.61
CA GLN A 278 10.35 0.34 -17.59
C GLN A 278 9.65 -0.83 -16.92
N ASP A 279 8.74 -1.47 -17.65
CA ASP A 279 8.18 -2.75 -17.22
C ASP A 279 9.25 -3.84 -17.39
N LEU A 280 9.99 -4.09 -16.32
CA LEU A 280 11.07 -5.08 -16.32
C LEU A 280 10.55 -6.50 -16.52
N GLY A 281 9.31 -6.78 -16.12
CA GLY A 281 8.66 -8.05 -16.43
C GLY A 281 8.54 -8.26 -17.93
N ALA A 282 8.00 -7.26 -18.65
CA ALA A 282 7.88 -7.33 -20.11
C ALA A 282 9.26 -7.50 -20.78
N ILE A 283 10.29 -6.79 -20.31
CA ILE A 283 11.64 -6.87 -20.90
C ILE A 283 12.25 -8.27 -20.76
N MET A 284 12.03 -8.95 -19.64
CA MET A 284 12.51 -10.32 -19.45
C MET A 284 11.86 -11.33 -20.42
N TYR A 285 10.67 -11.03 -20.96
CA TYR A 285 9.97 -11.86 -21.93
C TYR A 285 10.19 -11.43 -23.39
N VAL A 286 10.50 -10.17 -23.61
CA VAL A 286 10.64 -9.60 -24.97
C VAL A 286 12.07 -9.76 -25.50
N ASN A 287 13.06 -9.80 -24.62
CA ASN A 287 14.47 -9.93 -25.01
C ASN A 287 14.77 -11.35 -25.53
N PHE A 288 15.54 -11.40 -26.61
CA PHE A 288 15.91 -12.68 -27.21
C PHE A 288 17.04 -13.37 -26.44
N PRO A 289 17.03 -14.71 -26.39
CA PRO A 289 18.12 -15.47 -25.77
C PRO A 289 19.44 -15.35 -26.54
N TRP A 290 19.42 -14.78 -27.76
CA TRP A 290 20.62 -14.56 -28.57
C TRP A 290 21.43 -13.34 -28.14
N ASP A 291 20.83 -12.45 -27.40
CA ASP A 291 21.40 -11.16 -27.02
C ASP A 291 21.86 -11.15 -25.58
N SER A 292 23.13 -10.83 -25.38
CA SER A 292 23.72 -10.64 -24.05
C SER A 292 23.71 -9.17 -23.70
N PRO A 293 23.39 -8.78 -22.46
CA PRO A 293 23.53 -7.41 -22.00
C PRO A 293 25.01 -6.99 -21.80
N TYR A 294 25.94 -7.91 -21.97
CA TYR A 294 27.36 -7.72 -21.75
C TYR A 294 28.16 -7.84 -23.05
N ASP A 295 29.26 -7.09 -23.15
CA ASP A 295 30.27 -7.26 -24.18
C ASP A 295 31.20 -8.46 -23.89
N GLU A 296 32.24 -8.61 -24.73
CA GLU A 296 33.23 -9.69 -24.59
C GLU A 296 34.11 -9.56 -23.32
N ASN A 297 34.18 -8.36 -22.74
CA ASN A 297 34.92 -8.09 -21.50
C ASN A 297 34.05 -8.27 -20.25
N GLY A 298 32.73 -8.47 -20.41
CA GLY A 298 31.75 -8.56 -19.31
C GLY A 298 31.19 -7.20 -18.87
N ASP A 299 31.42 -6.14 -19.64
CA ASP A 299 30.88 -4.82 -19.37
C ASP A 299 29.46 -4.67 -19.96
N LEU A 300 28.57 -3.99 -19.24
CA LEU A 300 27.21 -3.72 -19.72
C LEU A 300 27.25 -2.79 -20.94
N ILE A 301 26.55 -3.16 -22.00
CA ILE A 301 26.41 -2.36 -23.22
C ILE A 301 25.09 -1.59 -23.23
N GLN A 302 25.11 -0.36 -23.72
CA GLN A 302 23.93 0.51 -23.77
C GLN A 302 22.81 -0.05 -24.66
N GLN A 303 23.20 -0.48 -25.84
CA GLN A 303 22.31 -1.02 -26.84
C GLN A 303 22.96 -2.19 -27.54
N TYR A 304 22.15 -3.18 -27.87
CA TYR A 304 22.62 -4.33 -28.62
C TYR A 304 23.05 -3.94 -30.01
N ARG A 305 24.04 -4.61 -30.53
CA ARG A 305 24.52 -4.37 -31.89
C ARG A 305 23.35 -4.55 -32.85
N PRO A 306 23.14 -3.64 -33.82
CA PRO A 306 22.06 -3.74 -34.82
C PRO A 306 22.05 -5.07 -35.59
N THR A 307 23.14 -5.79 -35.58
CA THR A 307 23.33 -7.06 -36.29
C THR A 307 22.87 -8.29 -35.55
N THR A 308 22.52 -8.18 -34.26
CA THR A 308 22.09 -9.31 -33.40
C THR A 308 20.70 -9.16 -32.83
N TRP A 309 20.11 -7.95 -32.91
CA TRP A 309 18.85 -7.61 -32.30
C TRP A 309 17.75 -7.45 -33.35
N ILE A 310 16.73 -8.31 -33.31
CA ILE A 310 15.58 -8.26 -34.25
C ILE A 310 14.63 -7.11 -33.88
N ASN A 311 14.59 -6.73 -32.60
CA ASN A 311 13.80 -5.59 -32.13
C ASN A 311 14.74 -4.40 -31.87
N SER A 312 14.82 -3.48 -32.85
CA SER A 312 15.69 -2.30 -32.76
C SER A 312 15.32 -1.33 -31.63
N ASP A 313 14.11 -1.44 -31.08
CA ASP A 313 13.62 -0.57 -30.01
C ASP A 313 13.87 -1.13 -28.61
N ALA A 314 14.33 -2.39 -28.51
CA ALA A 314 14.68 -2.99 -27.23
C ALA A 314 15.95 -2.40 -26.66
N THR A 315 15.88 -1.96 -25.43
CA THR A 315 16.99 -1.36 -24.69
C THR A 315 17.54 -2.32 -23.65
N ASN A 316 18.84 -2.21 -23.37
CA ASN A 316 19.41 -2.95 -22.27
C ASN A 316 19.07 -2.27 -20.95
N TYR A 317 18.00 -2.73 -20.29
CA TYR A 317 17.55 -2.14 -19.03
C TYR A 317 18.58 -2.26 -17.90
N LEU A 318 19.43 -3.31 -17.92
CA LEU A 318 20.50 -3.47 -16.92
C LEU A 318 21.55 -2.37 -17.05
N TYR A 319 21.80 -1.91 -18.29
CA TYR A 319 22.65 -0.76 -18.53
C TYR A 319 22.01 0.52 -17.99
N ASP A 320 20.73 0.73 -18.28
CA ASP A 320 19.96 1.88 -17.82
C ASP A 320 19.79 1.93 -16.30
N LEU A 321 19.68 0.78 -15.62
CA LEU A 321 19.60 0.68 -14.15
C LEU A 321 20.81 1.30 -13.43
N GLN A 322 21.97 1.44 -14.10
CA GLN A 322 23.14 2.04 -13.49
C GLN A 322 22.94 3.54 -13.19
N TRP A 323 22.06 4.20 -13.94
CA TRP A 323 21.90 5.65 -13.88
C TRP A 323 20.46 6.12 -13.75
N ASN A 324 19.52 5.44 -14.40
CA ASN A 324 18.10 5.80 -14.37
C ASN A 324 17.46 5.35 -13.07
N TYR A 325 16.55 6.18 -12.56
CA TYR A 325 15.76 5.81 -11.40
C TYR A 325 14.41 6.52 -11.37
N GLU A 326 13.48 5.92 -10.68
CA GLU A 326 12.22 6.51 -10.28
C GLU A 326 12.06 6.33 -8.77
N LYS A 327 12.04 7.45 -8.04
CA LYS A 327 11.95 7.48 -6.57
C LYS A 327 10.67 8.15 -6.15
N LYS A 328 9.96 7.54 -5.21
CA LYS A 328 8.79 8.11 -4.56
C LYS A 328 8.98 8.08 -3.06
N THR A 329 9.08 9.24 -2.44
CA THR A 329 9.09 9.38 -0.98
C THR A 329 7.76 9.95 -0.54
N SER A 330 7.06 9.27 0.36
CA SER A 330 5.79 9.74 0.91
C SER A 330 5.93 10.01 2.40
N TYR A 331 5.43 11.16 2.84
CA TYR A 331 5.30 11.52 4.24
C TYR A 331 3.81 11.65 4.56
N GLU A 332 3.33 10.89 5.51
CA GLU A 332 1.94 10.96 5.96
C GLU A 332 1.92 11.26 7.47
N PHE A 333 1.13 12.25 7.83
CA PHE A 333 0.86 12.62 9.22
C PHE A 333 -0.64 12.68 9.43
N MET A 334 -1.12 12.06 10.49
CA MET A 334 -2.52 12.13 10.89
C MET A 334 -2.60 12.39 12.41
N GLY A 335 -3.26 13.47 12.76
CA GLY A 335 -3.54 13.83 14.15
C GLY A 335 -5.03 13.82 14.42
N ASN A 336 -5.48 13.11 15.45
CA ASN A 336 -6.84 13.16 15.93
C ASN A 336 -6.87 13.83 17.29
N PHE A 337 -7.88 14.66 17.50
CA PHE A 337 -8.24 15.21 18.79
C PHE A 337 -9.72 14.95 19.06
N ASP A 338 -9.98 13.78 19.65
CA ASP A 338 -11.33 13.34 19.94
C ASP A 338 -11.65 13.59 21.41
N PHE A 339 -12.89 13.91 21.73
CA PHE A 339 -13.35 14.00 23.12
C PHE A 339 -14.81 13.63 23.28
N ASP A 340 -15.15 13.06 24.44
CA ASP A 340 -16.51 12.73 24.83
C ASP A 340 -16.89 13.56 26.08
N ILE A 341 -18.08 14.20 26.03
CA ILE A 341 -18.69 14.90 27.15
C ILE A 341 -19.97 14.14 27.55
N LYS A 342 -19.95 13.56 28.72
CA LYS A 342 -21.08 12.84 29.29
C LYS A 342 -21.96 13.84 30.08
N PHE A 343 -23.10 14.23 29.51
CA PHE A 343 -24.04 15.11 30.21
C PHE A 343 -24.85 14.36 31.25
N THR A 344 -25.26 13.16 30.91
CA THR A 344 -25.97 12.21 31.77
C THR A 344 -25.56 10.78 31.43
N ASP A 345 -26.05 9.76 32.16
CA ASP A 345 -25.75 8.37 31.84
C ASP A 345 -26.33 7.90 30.49
N TRP A 346 -27.29 8.65 29.94
CA TRP A 346 -27.98 8.34 28.70
C TRP A 346 -27.75 9.36 27.58
N LEU A 347 -27.04 10.48 27.85
CA LEU A 347 -26.78 11.53 26.86
C LEU A 347 -25.30 11.88 26.85
N THR A 348 -24.63 11.64 25.72
CA THR A 348 -23.21 11.93 25.51
C THR A 348 -23.02 12.72 24.23
N PHE A 349 -22.24 13.77 24.30
CA PHE A 349 -21.71 14.47 23.13
C PHE A 349 -20.31 13.93 22.84
N ALA A 350 -20.08 13.49 21.61
CA ALA A 350 -18.77 13.02 21.14
C ALA A 350 -18.32 13.90 19.97
N SER A 351 -17.07 14.33 20.01
CA SER A 351 -16.44 15.11 18.96
C SER A 351 -15.24 14.36 18.42
N VAL A 352 -15.23 14.08 17.13
CA VAL A 352 -14.14 13.43 16.41
C VAL A 352 -13.54 14.43 15.45
N ASN A 353 -12.28 14.81 15.66
CA ASN A 353 -11.60 15.79 14.83
C ASN A 353 -10.29 15.21 14.31
N ASN A 354 -10.05 15.34 13.02
CA ASN A 354 -8.86 14.82 12.37
C ASN A 354 -8.24 15.86 11.44
N TYR A 355 -6.92 15.89 11.46
CA TYR A 355 -6.09 16.57 10.47
C TYR A 355 -5.17 15.54 9.83
N LYS A 356 -5.23 15.41 8.51
CA LYS A 356 -4.34 14.55 7.73
C LYS A 356 -3.54 15.38 6.75
N TYR A 357 -2.23 15.22 6.79
CA TYR A 357 -1.29 15.76 5.81
C TYR A 357 -0.60 14.62 5.09
N ASN A 358 -0.54 14.68 3.77
CA ASN A 358 0.21 13.75 2.95
C ASN A 358 1.04 14.52 1.93
N SER A 359 2.34 14.23 1.84
CA SER A 359 3.25 14.79 0.86
C SER A 359 3.96 13.69 0.12
N ILE A 360 3.84 13.68 -1.19
CA ILE A 360 4.48 12.73 -2.10
C ILE A 360 5.50 13.50 -2.91
N LEU A 361 6.77 13.13 -2.74
CA LEU A 361 7.88 13.59 -3.54
C LEU A 361 8.20 12.51 -4.57
N PHE A 362 7.95 12.79 -5.82
CA PHE A 362 8.26 11.90 -6.94
C PHE A 362 9.40 12.48 -7.74
N LYS A 363 10.43 11.68 -8.01
CA LYS A 363 11.58 12.06 -8.82
C LYS A 363 11.91 10.95 -9.81
N SER A 364 11.85 11.26 -11.09
CA SER A 364 12.22 10.38 -12.19
C SER A 364 13.37 11.00 -12.95
N TYR A 365 14.47 10.28 -13.10
CA TYR A 365 15.65 10.73 -13.80
C TYR A 365 16.09 9.73 -14.86
N GLN A 366 16.35 10.23 -16.06
CA GLN A 366 16.92 9.53 -17.19
C GLN A 366 18.27 10.18 -17.53
N ASP A 367 19.34 9.43 -17.36
CA ASP A 367 20.69 9.92 -17.63
C ASP A 367 20.92 10.01 -19.15
N PRO A 368 21.65 11.02 -19.65
CA PRO A 368 21.98 11.12 -21.09
C PRO A 368 22.71 9.92 -21.66
N ARG A 369 23.38 9.13 -20.83
CA ARG A 369 24.05 7.88 -21.25
C ARG A 369 23.07 6.73 -21.46
N SER A 370 21.88 6.78 -20.89
CA SER A 370 20.87 5.75 -21.06
C SER A 370 20.18 5.89 -22.41
N LYS A 371 19.71 4.79 -22.99
CA LYS A 371 18.96 4.83 -24.25
C LYS A 371 17.71 5.71 -24.14
N LYS A 372 17.06 5.65 -22.99
CA LYS A 372 15.84 6.42 -22.72
C LYS A 372 16.10 7.92 -22.56
N GLY A 373 17.26 8.28 -22.02
CA GLY A 373 17.66 9.68 -21.81
C GLY A 373 18.34 10.33 -23.01
N GLU A 374 18.77 9.54 -24.01
CA GLU A 374 19.51 10.02 -25.18
C GLU A 374 18.73 11.10 -25.95
N ALA A 375 17.44 10.89 -26.19
CA ALA A 375 16.59 11.78 -27.00
C ALA A 375 16.48 13.21 -26.43
N ASP A 376 16.52 13.36 -25.11
CA ASP A 376 16.40 14.62 -24.40
C ASP A 376 17.75 15.11 -23.84
N ASN A 377 18.84 14.39 -24.13
CA ASN A 377 20.14 14.56 -23.51
C ASN A 377 20.03 14.58 -21.97
N GLY A 378 19.29 13.60 -21.43
CA GLY A 378 18.90 13.52 -20.03
C GLY A 378 17.58 14.22 -19.74
N LEU A 379 16.72 13.57 -18.94
CA LEU A 379 15.42 14.08 -18.54
C LEU A 379 15.22 13.90 -17.03
N LEU A 380 14.79 14.97 -16.38
CA LEU A 380 14.40 14.96 -14.98
C LEU A 380 12.95 15.40 -14.86
N GLN A 381 12.14 14.62 -14.14
CA GLN A 381 10.86 15.06 -13.62
C GLN A 381 10.93 15.07 -12.10
N ASP A 382 10.59 16.21 -11.51
CA ASP A 382 10.49 16.41 -10.06
C ASP A 382 9.08 16.92 -9.74
N LYS A 383 8.29 16.07 -9.07
CA LYS A 383 6.89 16.36 -8.77
C LYS A 383 6.63 16.24 -7.28
N THR A 384 6.07 17.30 -6.71
CA THR A 384 5.59 17.31 -5.34
C THR A 384 4.07 17.40 -5.34
N THR A 385 3.42 16.46 -4.66
CA THR A 385 1.97 16.49 -4.41
C THR A 385 1.76 16.59 -2.91
N ALA A 386 1.24 17.70 -2.44
CA ALA A 386 0.87 17.91 -1.04
C ALA A 386 -0.65 17.91 -0.91
N SER A 387 -1.20 17.19 0.05
CA SER A 387 -2.64 17.19 0.31
C SER A 387 -2.94 17.33 1.79
N TYR A 388 -4.01 18.07 2.07
CA TYR A 388 -4.49 18.39 3.41
C TYR A 388 -5.95 17.98 3.52
N ARG A 389 -6.29 17.28 4.58
CA ARG A 389 -7.67 16.95 4.91
C ARG A 389 -7.96 17.35 6.33
N VAL A 390 -9.05 18.09 6.52
CA VAL A 390 -9.63 18.37 7.83
C VAL A 390 -10.99 17.69 7.89
N TYR A 391 -11.18 16.87 8.91
CA TYR A 391 -12.42 16.16 9.15
C TYR A 391 -12.90 16.44 10.56
N SER A 392 -14.18 16.73 10.70
CA SER A 392 -14.83 16.93 11.99
C SER A 392 -16.21 16.31 12.01
N ASN A 393 -16.50 15.53 13.03
CA ASN A 393 -17.79 14.88 13.23
C ASN A 393 -18.27 15.13 14.66
N GLN A 394 -19.42 15.76 14.81
CA GLN A 394 -20.05 16.09 16.07
C GLN A 394 -21.27 15.22 16.27
N LEU A 395 -21.28 14.44 17.35
CA LEU A 395 -22.24 13.39 17.60
C LEU A 395 -22.96 13.60 18.92
N LEU A 396 -24.27 13.70 18.91
CA LEU A 396 -25.08 13.63 20.12
C LEU A 396 -25.71 12.24 20.20
N ARG A 397 -25.28 11.43 21.17
CA ARG A 397 -25.71 10.05 21.38
C ARG A 397 -26.68 10.00 22.52
N PHE A 398 -27.86 9.46 22.25
CA PHE A 398 -28.91 9.18 23.21
C PHE A 398 -29.08 7.67 23.35
N ASN A 399 -28.84 7.12 24.55
CA ASN A 399 -28.98 5.69 24.85
C ASN A 399 -29.72 5.54 26.15
N LYS A 400 -31.01 5.17 26.13
CA LYS A 400 -31.81 5.05 27.34
C LYS A 400 -32.68 3.82 27.30
N VAL A 401 -32.70 3.10 28.41
CA VAL A 401 -33.59 1.98 28.64
C VAL A 401 -34.77 2.44 29.50
N PHE A 402 -35.99 2.20 29.03
CA PHE A 402 -37.23 2.47 29.71
C PHE A 402 -37.95 1.13 29.93
N ASP A 403 -37.87 0.58 31.11
CA ASP A 403 -38.42 -0.75 31.44
C ASP A 403 -37.91 -1.81 30.42
N LYS A 404 -38.78 -2.25 29.50
CA LYS A 404 -38.48 -3.24 28.45
C LYS A 404 -38.09 -2.63 27.11
N HIS A 405 -38.09 -1.31 26.98
CA HIS A 405 -37.82 -0.60 25.75
C HIS A 405 -36.42 0.06 25.80
N SER A 406 -35.59 -0.21 24.80
CA SER A 406 -34.30 0.44 24.62
C SER A 406 -34.39 1.38 23.42
N ILE A 407 -34.06 2.66 23.64
CA ILE A 407 -34.01 3.68 22.60
C ILE A 407 -32.55 4.09 22.42
N ASN A 408 -32.01 3.89 21.21
CA ASN A 408 -30.72 4.36 20.80
C ASN A 408 -30.92 5.33 19.62
N ALA A 409 -30.50 6.54 19.79
CA ALA A 409 -30.57 7.58 18.74
C ALA A 409 -29.26 8.33 18.64
N ILE A 410 -28.90 8.74 17.42
CA ILE A 410 -27.70 9.52 17.13
C ILE A 410 -28.11 10.68 16.25
N LEU A 411 -27.74 11.89 16.66
CA LEU A 411 -27.74 13.08 15.81
C LEU A 411 -26.28 13.40 15.48
N ALA A 412 -25.96 13.47 14.20
CA ALA A 412 -24.60 13.71 13.73
C ALA A 412 -24.53 14.92 12.80
N TYR A 413 -23.46 15.72 12.95
CA TYR A 413 -23.05 16.74 12.01
C TYR A 413 -21.63 16.49 11.59
N GLU A 414 -21.42 16.23 10.29
CA GLU A 414 -20.11 15.91 9.71
C GLU A 414 -19.68 17.00 8.73
N TRP A 415 -18.41 17.35 8.81
CA TRP A 415 -17.76 18.30 7.93
C TRP A 415 -16.39 17.79 7.51
N ASN A 416 -16.06 17.95 6.23
CA ASN A 416 -14.82 17.45 5.63
C ASN A 416 -14.35 18.41 4.55
N THR A 417 -13.07 18.80 4.57
CA THR A 417 -12.40 19.52 3.48
C THR A 417 -11.20 18.76 2.98
N PHE A 418 -10.94 18.86 1.70
CA PHE A 418 -9.76 18.31 1.07
C PHE A 418 -9.16 19.35 0.13
N THR A 419 -7.86 19.59 0.28
CA THR A 419 -7.08 20.48 -0.58
C THR A 419 -5.86 19.71 -1.08
N GLN A 420 -5.54 19.88 -2.35
CA GLN A 420 -4.35 19.30 -2.96
C GLN A 420 -3.60 20.37 -3.73
N GLU A 421 -2.29 20.38 -3.56
CA GLU A 421 -1.35 21.23 -4.28
C GLU A 421 -0.39 20.34 -5.05
N ILE A 422 -0.20 20.63 -6.33
CA ILE A 422 0.71 19.88 -7.20
C ILE A 422 1.74 20.86 -7.76
N LYS A 423 3.03 20.53 -7.61
CA LYS A 423 4.14 21.19 -8.29
C LYS A 423 4.83 20.15 -9.15
N ASP A 424 4.87 20.36 -10.44
CA ASP A 424 5.48 19.43 -11.41
C ASP A 424 6.47 20.21 -12.26
N GLN A 425 7.72 19.81 -12.20
CA GLN A 425 8.82 20.39 -12.95
C GLN A 425 9.47 19.34 -13.81
N THR A 426 9.64 19.64 -15.09
CA THR A 426 10.39 18.80 -16.02
C THR A 426 11.53 19.62 -16.62
N ALA A 427 12.74 19.07 -16.61
CA ALA A 427 13.93 19.68 -17.14
C ALA A 427 14.73 18.67 -17.98
N ALA A 428 15.47 19.14 -18.97
CA ALA A 428 16.24 18.31 -19.88
C ALA A 428 17.63 18.90 -20.14
N SER A 429 18.47 18.12 -20.81
CA SER A 429 19.85 18.48 -21.19
C SER A 429 20.73 18.63 -19.96
N PHE A 430 21.13 17.50 -19.42
CA PHE A 430 22.01 17.38 -18.26
C PHE A 430 23.41 16.90 -18.68
N ALA A 431 24.41 17.28 -17.90
CA ALA A 431 25.67 16.56 -17.92
C ALA A 431 25.47 15.17 -17.25
N PRO A 432 26.16 14.11 -17.74
CA PRO A 432 26.03 12.76 -17.17
C PRO A 432 26.23 12.72 -15.65
N GLY A 433 25.31 12.05 -14.93
CA GLY A 433 25.36 11.91 -13.48
C GLY A 433 24.78 13.08 -12.68
N PHE A 434 24.33 14.16 -13.32
CA PHE A 434 23.67 15.28 -12.64
C PHE A 434 22.15 15.18 -12.74
N SER A 435 21.48 15.14 -11.60
CA SER A 435 20.03 15.01 -11.49
C SER A 435 19.38 16.12 -10.66
N VAL A 436 19.84 17.36 -10.87
CA VAL A 436 19.31 18.56 -10.20
C VAL A 436 18.81 19.54 -11.27
N ALA A 437 17.61 20.04 -11.12
CA ALA A 437 16.97 20.90 -12.13
C ALA A 437 17.78 22.17 -12.47
N ASP A 438 18.48 22.74 -11.49
CA ASP A 438 19.27 23.97 -11.64
C ASP A 438 20.45 23.84 -12.60
N VAL A 439 20.92 22.61 -12.87
CA VAL A 439 22.02 22.37 -13.83
C VAL A 439 21.52 21.99 -15.23
N ALA A 440 20.22 21.90 -15.42
CA ALA A 440 19.62 21.66 -16.72
C ALA A 440 19.76 22.87 -17.63
N THR A 441 20.12 22.65 -18.90
CA THR A 441 20.22 23.74 -19.87
C THR A 441 18.89 24.06 -20.55
N THR A 442 17.90 23.17 -20.42
CA THR A 442 16.59 23.32 -21.08
C THR A 442 15.46 22.99 -20.11
N PRO A 443 14.78 24.00 -19.49
CA PRO A 443 13.54 23.77 -18.77
C PRO A 443 12.44 23.42 -19.77
N LYS A 444 11.73 22.29 -19.57
CA LYS A 444 10.63 21.85 -20.45
C LYS A 444 9.26 22.27 -19.94
N THR A 445 9.02 22.16 -18.64
CA THR A 445 7.71 22.49 -18.08
C THR A 445 7.84 22.83 -16.61
N ILE A 446 7.14 23.88 -16.15
CA ILE A 446 6.89 24.17 -14.75
C ILE A 446 5.38 24.36 -14.63
N LYS A 447 4.70 23.47 -13.88
CA LYS A 447 3.27 23.56 -13.58
C LYS A 447 3.07 23.62 -12.08
N GLY A 448 2.19 24.51 -11.63
CA GLY A 448 1.68 24.56 -10.27
C GLY A 448 0.16 24.67 -10.33
N GLU A 449 -0.55 23.80 -9.62
CA GLU A 449 -2.02 23.81 -9.41
C GLU A 449 -2.33 23.73 -7.93
#